data_5546d5152481985cc39264af07ca8e38
#
_entry.id   5546d5152481985cc39264af07ca8e38
#
_cell.length_a   1.000
_cell.length_b   1.000
_cell.length_c   1.000
_cell.angle_alpha   90.00
_cell.angle_beta   90.00
_cell.angle_gamma   90.00
#
_symmetry.space_group_name_H-M   'P 1'
#
loop_
_entity.id
_entity.type
_entity.pdbx_description
1 polymer ?
#
loop_
_entity_poly.entity_id
_entity_poly.type
_entity_poly.pdbx_seq_one_letter_code
_entity_poly.pdbx_strand_id
1 'polypeptide(L)'
;LKLRIPRWMENLKICVDGKEIDTIVADAYISLDREWEKSVIELKYSAPIRERVLNGKVAFTKGPVVLARDIRLDDIQKPLNIKAKDGKALRAKLVKNQIFKSNATYKIHVGDSDILVCDYASAGKNYDSDNSCITVWENIRRWKI
;
A
#
# COMPACT_ATOMS: atom_id res chain seq x y z
N LEU A 1 -15.72 12.87 -19.90
CA LEU A 1 -14.65 12.54 -18.99
C LEU A 1 -14.50 11.03 -18.86
N LYS A 2 -13.24 10.54 -18.82
CA LYS A 2 -12.97 9.12 -18.56
C LYS A 2 -12.19 8.99 -17.26
N LEU A 3 -12.69 8.19 -16.32
CA LEU A 3 -12.04 7.87 -15.06
C LEU A 3 -11.51 6.45 -15.11
N ARG A 4 -10.23 6.28 -14.85
CA ARG A 4 -9.64 4.94 -14.67
C ARG A 4 -9.99 4.41 -13.28
N ILE A 5 -10.46 3.16 -13.23
CA ILE A 5 -10.78 2.45 -12.00
C ILE A 5 -9.75 1.32 -11.81
N PRO A 6 -8.66 1.56 -11.10
CA PRO A 6 -7.65 0.53 -10.87
C PRO A 6 -8.20 -0.59 -9.99
N ARG A 7 -7.71 -1.81 -10.22
CA ARG A 7 -8.11 -3.02 -9.47
C ARG A 7 -7.87 -2.94 -7.96
N TRP A 8 -6.96 -2.08 -7.52
CA TRP A 8 -6.66 -1.90 -6.10
C TRP A 8 -7.65 -0.99 -5.35
N MET A 9 -8.55 -0.30 -6.04
CA MET A 9 -9.64 0.44 -5.41
C MET A 9 -10.75 -0.55 -5.03
N GLU A 10 -10.91 -0.77 -3.73
CA GLU A 10 -11.94 -1.66 -3.19
C GLU A 10 -13.10 -0.85 -2.61
N ASN A 11 -14.31 -1.42 -2.69
CA ASN A 11 -15.53 -0.77 -2.20
C ASN A 11 -15.71 0.65 -2.77
N LEU A 12 -15.35 0.83 -4.04
CA LEU A 12 -15.41 2.12 -4.69
C LEU A 12 -16.86 2.57 -4.85
N LYS A 13 -17.12 3.80 -4.44
CA LYS A 13 -18.33 4.56 -4.72
C LYS A 13 -17.93 5.84 -5.44
N ILE A 14 -18.63 6.15 -6.51
CA ILE A 14 -18.43 7.36 -7.28
C ILE A 14 -19.72 8.18 -7.21
N CYS A 15 -19.61 9.43 -6.79
CA CYS A 15 -20.71 10.39 -6.83
C CYS A 15 -20.34 11.54 -7.74
N VAL A 16 -21.29 11.97 -8.56
CA VAL A 16 -21.19 13.19 -9.38
C VAL A 16 -22.30 14.14 -8.96
N ASP A 17 -21.90 15.30 -8.46
CA ASP A 17 -22.82 16.32 -7.92
C ASP A 17 -23.80 15.72 -6.89
N GLY A 18 -23.26 14.86 -6.00
CA GLY A 18 -24.01 14.19 -4.93
C GLY A 18 -24.85 12.97 -5.37
N LYS A 19 -24.87 12.62 -6.66
CA LYS A 19 -25.57 11.42 -7.16
C LYS A 19 -24.59 10.27 -7.37
N GLU A 20 -24.89 9.12 -6.75
CA GLU A 20 -24.08 7.90 -6.89
C GLU A 20 -24.28 7.28 -8.28
N ILE A 21 -23.17 6.74 -8.84
CA ILE A 21 -23.17 6.01 -10.13
C ILE A 21 -23.23 4.52 -9.83
N ASP A 22 -24.23 3.84 -10.39
CA ASP A 22 -24.55 2.43 -10.07
C ASP A 22 -23.59 1.41 -10.72
N THR A 23 -22.92 1.75 -11.83
CA THR A 23 -22.11 0.78 -12.56
C THR A 23 -20.62 1.11 -12.45
N ILE A 24 -19.89 0.29 -11.70
CA ILE A 24 -18.44 0.41 -11.53
C ILE A 24 -17.78 -0.92 -11.90
N VAL A 25 -16.92 -0.88 -12.93
CA VAL A 25 -16.14 -2.04 -13.38
C VAL A 25 -14.68 -1.82 -13.00
N ALA A 26 -14.12 -2.75 -12.21
CA ALA A 26 -12.72 -2.69 -11.82
C ALA A 26 -11.80 -2.94 -13.02
N ASP A 27 -10.62 -2.32 -12.99
CA ASP A 27 -9.56 -2.40 -13.99
C ASP A 27 -9.98 -1.91 -15.38
N ALA A 28 -10.92 -0.97 -15.42
CA ALA A 28 -11.51 -0.38 -16.62
C ALA A 28 -11.56 1.15 -16.53
N TYR A 29 -12.07 1.76 -17.59
CA TYR A 29 -12.44 3.18 -17.60
C TYR A 29 -13.95 3.33 -17.53
N ILE A 30 -14.41 4.24 -16.69
CA ILE A 30 -15.79 4.70 -16.69
C ILE A 30 -15.86 5.97 -17.52
N SER A 31 -16.74 5.99 -18.50
CA SER A 31 -17.05 7.19 -19.28
C SER A 31 -18.21 7.94 -18.64
N LEU A 32 -18.01 9.19 -18.32
CA LEU A 32 -19.03 10.11 -17.84
C LEU A 32 -19.34 11.07 -18.98
N ASP A 33 -20.44 10.81 -19.69
CA ASP A 33 -20.87 11.60 -20.84
C ASP A 33 -21.94 12.60 -20.40
N ARG A 34 -21.56 13.86 -20.27
CA ARG A 34 -22.42 14.98 -19.87
C ARG A 34 -21.75 16.31 -20.19
N GLU A 35 -22.55 17.37 -20.21
CA GLU A 35 -22.01 18.72 -20.18
C GLU A 35 -21.40 19.03 -18.83
N TRP A 36 -20.20 19.61 -18.86
CA TRP A 36 -19.40 19.92 -17.68
C TRP A 36 -19.29 21.42 -17.48
N GLU A 37 -19.88 21.92 -16.39
CA GLU A 37 -19.67 23.30 -15.94
C GLU A 37 -18.87 23.29 -14.63
N LYS A 38 -19.56 23.46 -13.50
CA LYS A 38 -18.97 23.35 -12.15
C LYS A 38 -19.47 22.06 -11.50
N SER A 39 -18.80 20.95 -11.74
CA SER A 39 -19.20 19.65 -11.23
C SER A 39 -18.17 19.08 -10.26
N VAL A 40 -18.64 18.42 -9.22
CA VAL A 40 -17.80 17.74 -8.22
C VAL A 40 -17.91 16.24 -8.41
N ILE A 41 -16.77 15.58 -8.57
CA ILE A 41 -16.67 14.13 -8.59
C ILE A 41 -16.01 13.67 -7.30
N GLU A 42 -16.73 12.89 -6.51
CA GLU A 42 -16.22 12.26 -5.29
C GLU A 42 -15.98 10.78 -5.51
N LEU A 43 -14.79 10.31 -5.13
CA LEU A 43 -14.46 8.89 -5.11
C LEU A 43 -14.21 8.48 -3.67
N LYS A 44 -14.99 7.52 -3.16
CA LYS A 44 -14.80 6.89 -1.85
C LYS A 44 -14.40 5.46 -2.07
N TYR A 45 -13.23 5.06 -1.57
CA TYR A 45 -12.70 3.71 -1.75
C TYR A 45 -11.83 3.28 -0.57
N SER A 46 -11.59 2.00 -0.46
CA SER A 46 -10.58 1.42 0.43
C SER A 46 -9.37 0.92 -0.39
N ALA A 47 -8.20 1.03 0.21
CA ALA A 47 -6.96 0.47 -0.35
C ALA A 47 -6.19 -0.20 0.81
N PRO A 48 -6.52 -1.45 1.15
CA PRO A 48 -5.82 -2.18 2.20
C PRO A 48 -4.36 -2.44 1.83
N ILE A 49 -3.49 -2.59 2.83
CA ILE A 49 -2.13 -3.07 2.59
C ILE A 49 -2.21 -4.55 2.24
N ARG A 50 -1.56 -4.94 1.14
CA ARG A 50 -1.56 -6.32 0.64
C ARG A 50 -0.17 -6.87 0.47
N GLU A 51 -0.06 -8.17 0.71
CA GLU A 51 1.13 -8.96 0.37
C GLU A 51 1.23 -9.12 -1.16
N ARG A 52 2.46 -8.99 -1.68
CA ARG A 52 2.84 -9.31 -3.07
C ARG A 52 3.94 -10.34 -3.03
N VAL A 53 3.65 -11.54 -3.51
CA VAL A 53 4.58 -12.67 -3.45
C VAL A 53 5.22 -12.91 -4.82
N LEU A 54 6.54 -12.95 -4.85
CA LEU A 54 7.30 -13.24 -6.06
C LEU A 54 8.59 -13.98 -5.69
N ASN A 55 8.86 -15.10 -6.34
CA ASN A 55 10.11 -15.86 -6.23
C ASN A 55 10.55 -16.15 -4.77
N GLY A 56 9.60 -16.55 -3.92
CA GLY A 56 9.88 -16.86 -2.51
C GLY A 56 10.14 -15.65 -1.62
N LYS A 57 9.82 -14.47 -2.11
CA LYS A 57 9.87 -13.20 -1.37
C LYS A 57 8.50 -12.56 -1.30
N VAL A 58 8.31 -11.67 -0.32
CA VAL A 58 7.10 -10.88 -0.16
C VAL A 58 7.45 -9.40 -0.07
N ALA A 59 6.68 -8.58 -0.75
CA ALA A 59 6.63 -7.13 -0.60
C ALA A 59 5.24 -6.70 -0.13
N PHE A 60 5.14 -5.47 0.36
CA PHE A 60 3.90 -4.90 0.84
C PHE A 60 3.52 -3.70 -0.02
N THR A 61 2.25 -3.63 -0.42
CA THR A 61 1.74 -2.50 -1.22
C THR A 61 0.46 -1.95 -0.63
N LYS A 62 0.27 -0.64 -0.74
CA LYS A 62 -1.00 0.03 -0.44
C LYS A 62 -1.51 0.71 -1.70
N GLY A 63 -2.48 0.09 -2.37
CA GLY A 63 -2.86 0.52 -3.71
C GLY A 63 -1.64 0.49 -4.64
N PRO A 64 -1.28 1.61 -5.31
CA PRO A 64 -0.12 1.70 -6.20
C PRO A 64 1.20 1.95 -5.46
N VAL A 65 1.14 2.23 -4.15
CA VAL A 65 2.31 2.60 -3.36
C VAL A 65 3.02 1.36 -2.84
N VAL A 66 4.29 1.21 -3.18
CA VAL A 66 5.18 0.21 -2.59
C VAL A 66 5.59 0.69 -1.21
N LEU A 67 5.59 -0.22 -0.24
CA LEU A 67 6.05 0.05 1.13
C LEU A 67 7.42 -0.58 1.35
N ALA A 68 8.25 0.10 2.12
CA ALA A 68 9.59 -0.35 2.49
C ALA A 68 9.78 -0.35 4.01
N ARG A 69 10.60 -1.26 4.49
CA ARG A 69 11.20 -1.16 5.82
C ARG A 69 12.46 -0.31 5.72
N ASP A 70 12.65 0.54 6.69
CA ASP A 70 13.82 1.40 6.83
C ASP A 70 14.45 1.11 8.20
N ILE A 71 15.77 0.86 8.24
CA ILE A 71 16.47 0.47 9.46
C ILE A 71 16.28 1.48 10.61
N ARG A 72 16.03 2.73 10.27
CA ARG A 72 15.76 3.77 11.27
C ARG A 72 14.40 3.65 11.94
N LEU A 73 13.46 2.92 11.31
CA LEU A 73 12.10 2.70 11.82
C LEU A 73 11.94 1.35 12.51
N ASP A 74 12.68 0.35 12.02
CA ASP A 74 12.50 -1.04 12.42
C ASP A 74 13.81 -1.83 12.22
N ASP A 75 14.04 -2.84 13.03
CA ASP A 75 15.17 -3.75 12.85
C ASP A 75 14.96 -4.64 11.62
N ILE A 76 15.47 -4.19 10.48
CA ILE A 76 15.34 -4.91 9.20
C ILE A 76 16.22 -6.17 9.13
N GLN A 77 17.19 -6.33 10.03
CA GLN A 77 18.03 -7.51 10.08
C GLN A 77 17.34 -8.68 10.81
N LYS A 78 16.32 -8.37 11.62
CA LYS A 78 15.52 -9.39 12.28
C LYS A 78 14.73 -10.20 11.24
N PRO A 79 14.99 -11.51 11.12
CA PRO A 79 14.26 -12.35 10.17
C PRO A 79 12.78 -12.43 10.56
N LEU A 80 11.91 -12.26 9.58
CA LEU A 80 10.48 -12.37 9.77
C LEU A 80 10.01 -13.81 9.48
N ASN A 81 9.14 -14.32 10.34
CA ASN A 81 8.49 -15.63 10.12
C ASN A 81 7.23 -15.44 9.30
N ILE A 82 7.37 -15.27 7.99
CA ILE A 82 6.28 -14.91 7.11
C ILE A 82 5.74 -16.13 6.38
N LYS A 83 4.44 -16.42 6.58
CA LYS A 83 3.65 -17.27 5.71
C LYS A 83 2.84 -16.36 4.78
N ALA A 84 3.47 -15.89 3.70
CA ALA A 84 2.86 -14.97 2.78
C ALA A 84 1.92 -15.67 1.80
N LYS A 85 0.84 -14.96 1.44
CA LYS A 85 -0.10 -15.35 0.39
C LYS A 85 -0.35 -14.14 -0.51
N ASP A 86 -0.07 -14.27 -1.79
CA ASP A 86 -0.27 -13.16 -2.73
C ASP A 86 -1.69 -12.59 -2.66
N GLY A 87 -1.78 -11.28 -2.65
CA GLY A 87 -3.04 -10.56 -2.52
C GLY A 87 -3.66 -10.51 -1.13
N LYS A 88 -3.10 -11.20 -0.12
CA LYS A 88 -3.65 -11.17 1.25
C LYS A 88 -3.61 -9.76 1.84
N ALA A 89 -4.75 -9.31 2.36
CA ALA A 89 -4.84 -8.06 3.10
C ALA A 89 -4.27 -8.21 4.51
N LEU A 90 -3.54 -7.20 4.96
CA LEU A 90 -2.91 -7.16 6.28
C LEU A 90 -3.64 -6.19 7.21
N ARG A 91 -3.60 -6.50 8.51
CA ARG A 91 -3.96 -5.53 9.54
C ARG A 91 -2.90 -4.44 9.58
N ALA A 92 -3.33 -3.20 9.47
CA ALA A 92 -2.44 -2.05 9.42
C ALA A 92 -3.01 -0.88 10.21
N LYS A 93 -2.12 -0.14 10.87
CA LYS A 93 -2.43 1.11 11.55
C LYS A 93 -1.50 2.20 11.05
N LEU A 94 -2.05 3.33 10.62
CA LEU A 94 -1.26 4.52 10.32
C LEU A 94 -0.63 5.02 11.63
N VAL A 95 0.66 5.28 11.58
CA VAL A 95 1.43 5.77 12.74
C VAL A 95 2.22 7.03 12.38
N LYS A 96 2.44 7.88 13.37
CA LYS A 96 3.25 9.08 13.18
C LYS A 96 4.74 8.72 13.18
N ASN A 97 5.45 9.08 12.12
CA ASN A 97 6.89 8.96 12.05
C ASN A 97 7.52 10.25 12.61
N GLN A 98 8.42 10.10 13.59
CA GLN A 98 9.14 11.22 14.22
C GLN A 98 10.62 11.25 13.84
N ILE A 99 11.10 10.24 13.11
CA ILE A 99 12.52 10.08 12.80
C ILE A 99 12.89 10.83 11.51
N PHE A 100 12.04 10.71 10.49
CA PHE A 100 12.17 11.45 9.25
C PHE A 100 10.78 11.73 8.64
N LYS A 101 10.70 12.72 7.76
CA LYS A 101 9.44 13.06 7.10
C LYS A 101 9.07 11.99 6.06
N SER A 102 8.05 11.18 6.35
CA SER A 102 7.42 10.26 5.41
C SER A 102 6.03 10.76 5.02
N ASN A 103 5.55 10.38 3.82
CA ASN A 103 4.17 10.66 3.43
C ASN A 103 3.21 9.77 4.22
N ALA A 104 3.61 8.50 4.47
CA ALA A 104 2.86 7.59 5.32
C ALA A 104 3.77 6.55 5.95
N THR A 105 3.54 6.26 7.22
CA THR A 105 4.18 5.15 7.95
C THR A 105 3.10 4.29 8.58
N TYR A 106 3.22 2.99 8.42
CA TYR A 106 2.26 2.03 8.93
C TYR A 106 2.93 1.02 9.84
N LYS A 107 2.24 0.68 10.92
CA LYS A 107 2.49 -0.54 11.67
C LYS A 107 1.64 -1.63 11.06
N ILE A 108 2.25 -2.72 10.58
CA ILE A 108 1.57 -3.84 9.96
C ILE A 108 1.88 -5.12 10.75
N HIS A 109 0.90 -6.02 10.81
CA HIS A 109 1.06 -7.33 11.43
C HIS A 109 1.35 -8.38 10.36
N VAL A 110 2.54 -9.00 10.44
CA VAL A 110 3.04 -9.97 9.46
C VAL A 110 3.59 -11.20 10.18
N GLY A 111 3.03 -12.36 9.89
CA GLY A 111 3.38 -13.59 10.59
C GLY A 111 3.04 -13.51 12.07
N ASP A 112 4.06 -13.52 12.90
CA ASP A 112 3.99 -13.40 14.37
C ASP A 112 4.54 -12.07 14.89
N SER A 113 4.81 -11.12 14.01
CA SER A 113 5.49 -9.86 14.33
C SER A 113 4.72 -8.65 13.83
N ASP A 114 4.83 -7.57 14.59
CA ASP A 114 4.48 -6.23 14.13
C ASP A 114 5.74 -5.56 13.60
N ILE A 115 5.65 -4.97 12.41
CA ILE A 115 6.75 -4.24 11.77
C ILE A 115 6.31 -2.84 11.34
N LEU A 116 7.27 -1.93 11.20
CA LEU A 116 7.05 -0.60 10.66
C LEU A 116 7.48 -0.54 9.20
N VAL A 117 6.61 0.01 8.37
CA VAL A 117 6.87 0.24 6.95
C VAL A 117 6.46 1.67 6.58
N CYS A 118 7.21 2.30 5.68
CA CYS A 118 6.84 3.60 5.13
C CYS A 118 6.70 3.52 3.60
N ASP A 119 6.14 4.56 3.01
CA ASP A 119 6.13 4.69 1.54
C ASP A 119 7.57 4.70 1.00
N TYR A 120 7.82 3.92 -0.06
CA TYR A 120 9.16 3.77 -0.64
C TYR A 120 9.78 5.10 -1.07
N ALA A 121 8.98 6.04 -1.56
CA ALA A 121 9.46 7.37 -1.97
C ALA A 121 10.02 8.19 -0.80
N SER A 122 9.66 7.87 0.44
CA SER A 122 10.17 8.51 1.64
C SER A 122 11.30 7.71 2.31
N ALA A 123 11.37 6.40 2.06
CA ALA A 123 12.45 5.56 2.57
C ALA A 123 13.79 6.05 2.02
N GLY A 124 14.83 6.03 2.85
CA GLY A 124 16.15 6.50 2.45
C GLY A 124 16.30 8.02 2.35
N LYS A 125 15.29 8.82 2.69
CA LYS A 125 15.45 10.28 2.79
C LYS A 125 16.51 10.64 3.82
N ASN A 126 17.34 11.63 3.47
CA ASN A 126 18.52 11.99 4.24
C ASN A 126 19.42 10.78 4.47
N TYR A 127 19.71 10.08 3.36
CA TYR A 127 20.50 8.86 3.35
C TYR A 127 21.89 9.14 3.94
N ASP A 128 22.22 8.38 4.97
CA ASP A 128 23.54 8.30 5.53
C ASP A 128 24.11 6.92 5.17
N SER A 129 25.23 6.88 4.42
CA SER A 129 25.83 5.64 3.93
C SER A 129 26.10 4.61 5.03
N ASP A 130 26.35 5.08 6.24
CA ASP A 130 26.77 4.23 7.35
C ASP A 130 25.60 3.61 8.13
N ASN A 131 24.42 4.28 8.08
CA ASN A 131 23.28 3.92 8.92
C ASN A 131 21.97 3.74 8.14
N SER A 132 21.96 3.87 6.82
CA SER A 132 20.75 3.77 6.04
C SER A 132 20.70 2.48 5.24
N CYS A 133 19.79 1.62 5.60
CA CYS A 133 19.44 0.43 4.83
C CYS A 133 17.93 0.33 4.71
N ILE A 134 17.46 0.04 3.50
CA ILE A 134 16.04 -0.15 3.21
C ILE A 134 15.82 -1.49 2.55
N THR A 135 14.68 -2.12 2.82
CA THR A 135 14.26 -3.33 2.13
C THR A 135 12.79 -3.26 1.72
N VAL A 136 12.49 -3.75 0.54
CA VAL A 136 11.14 -3.90 0.01
C VAL A 136 10.72 -5.37 0.00
N TRP A 137 11.69 -6.26 -0.27
CA TRP A 137 11.45 -7.68 -0.44
C TRP A 137 11.97 -8.47 0.74
N GLU A 138 11.06 -9.04 1.52
CA GLU A 138 11.37 -9.92 2.64
C GLU A 138 11.39 -11.39 2.20
N ASN A 139 12.29 -12.18 2.78
CA ASN A 139 12.33 -13.61 2.51
C ASN A 139 11.18 -14.34 3.20
N ILE A 140 10.46 -15.17 2.44
CA ILE A 140 9.47 -16.09 2.99
C ILE A 140 10.21 -17.31 3.54
N ARG A 141 10.00 -17.66 4.81
CA ARG A 141 10.53 -18.92 5.35
C ARG A 141 9.90 -20.09 4.59
N ARG A 142 10.71 -20.82 3.83
CA ARG A 142 10.32 -22.15 3.35
C ARG A 142 10.47 -23.11 4.54
N TRP A 143 9.39 -23.70 5.00
CA TRP A 143 9.48 -24.86 5.86
C TRP A 143 10.11 -25.98 5.03
N LYS A 144 11.28 -26.48 5.45
CA LYS A 144 11.74 -27.78 4.95
C LYS A 144 10.74 -28.81 5.48
N ILE A 145 10.00 -29.43 4.58
CA ILE A 145 9.20 -30.63 4.86
C ILE A 145 10.16 -31.79 5.11
#